data_a1c8204e034cac748bdd850f3b2f5348
#
_entry.id   a1c8204e034cac748bdd850f3b2f5348
#
_cell.length_a   1.000
_cell.length_b   1.000
_cell.length_c   1.000
_cell.angle_alpha   90.00
_cell.angle_beta   90.00
_cell.angle_gamma   90.00
#
_symmetry.space_group_name_H-M   'P 1'
#
loop_
_entity.id
_entity.type
_entity.pdbx_description
1 polymer ?
#
loop_
_entity_poly.entity_id
_entity_poly.type
_entity_poly.pdbx_seq_one_letter_code
_entity_poly.pdbx_strand_id
1 'polypeptide(L)'
;MENIKLNPNFQFQWEEKQNCYVLLYPEGMVQLNQSAGEILNLCDGTSNIEKINKTLCEKFEVEDLTKDITVFLIEAKNRDWISYE
;
A
#
# COMPACT_ATOMS: atom_id res chain seq x y z
N MET A 1 -5.65 -2.88 17.16
CA MET A 1 -5.54 -2.11 15.91
C MET A 1 -5.77 -3.03 14.73
N GLU A 2 -6.52 -2.56 13.76
CA GLU A 2 -6.92 -3.41 12.63
C GLU A 2 -5.77 -3.64 11.65
N ASN A 3 -5.72 -4.84 11.12
CA ASN A 3 -4.78 -5.16 10.05
C ASN A 3 -5.35 -4.69 8.70
N ILE A 4 -4.46 -4.41 7.78
CA ILE A 4 -4.81 -3.83 6.49
C ILE A 4 -4.54 -4.85 5.40
N LYS A 5 -5.53 -5.05 4.53
CA LYS A 5 -5.47 -6.07 3.50
C LYS A 5 -5.86 -5.48 2.15
N LEU A 6 -5.14 -5.88 1.10
CA LEU A 6 -5.52 -5.52 -0.26
C LEU A 6 -6.86 -6.15 -0.63
N ASN A 7 -7.68 -5.40 -1.36
CA ASN A 7 -8.93 -5.91 -1.89
C ASN A 7 -8.61 -6.99 -2.94
N PRO A 8 -9.12 -8.23 -2.78
CA PRO A 8 -8.79 -9.30 -3.71
C PRO A 8 -9.28 -9.09 -5.14
N ASN A 9 -10.15 -8.10 -5.37
CA ASN A 9 -10.58 -7.76 -6.72
C ASN A 9 -9.53 -7.01 -7.52
N PHE A 10 -8.46 -6.56 -6.85
CA PHE A 10 -7.33 -5.91 -7.50
C PHE A 10 -6.13 -6.82 -7.45
N GLN A 11 -5.38 -6.86 -8.55
CA GLN A 11 -4.14 -7.63 -8.60
C GLN A 11 -2.96 -6.66 -8.44
N PHE A 12 -2.19 -6.84 -7.37
CA PHE A 12 -1.02 -6.03 -7.08
C PHE A 12 0.21 -6.76 -7.62
N GLN A 13 0.97 -6.09 -8.47
CA GLN A 13 2.17 -6.73 -9.02
C GLN A 13 3.24 -5.70 -9.38
N TRP A 14 4.46 -6.20 -9.51
CA TRP A 14 5.60 -5.41 -9.97
C TRP A 14 5.64 -5.44 -11.49
N GLU A 15 5.78 -4.27 -12.10
CA GLU A 15 5.89 -4.14 -13.56
C GLU A 15 7.30 -3.71 -13.92
N GLU A 16 8.10 -4.64 -14.46
CA GLU A 16 9.50 -4.39 -14.76
C GLU A 16 9.73 -3.33 -15.84
N LYS A 17 8.91 -3.33 -16.88
CA LYS A 17 9.09 -2.40 -17.98
C LYS A 17 8.92 -0.95 -17.53
N GLN A 18 8.04 -0.73 -16.55
CA GLN A 18 7.77 0.60 -16.03
C GLN A 18 8.48 0.87 -14.73
N ASN A 19 9.14 -0.15 -14.19
CA ASN A 19 9.90 -0.06 -12.95
C ASN A 19 9.06 0.47 -11.79
N CYS A 20 7.85 -0.04 -11.65
CA CYS A 20 6.93 0.35 -10.58
C CYS A 20 5.94 -0.75 -10.27
N TYR A 21 5.29 -0.63 -9.11
CA TYR A 21 4.14 -1.48 -8.80
C TYR A 21 2.90 -0.96 -9.49
N VAL A 22 1.99 -1.87 -9.82
CA VAL A 22 0.72 -1.54 -10.43
C VAL A 22 -0.42 -2.29 -9.75
N LEU A 23 -1.62 -1.73 -9.84
CA LEU A 23 -2.85 -2.41 -9.47
C LEU A 23 -3.65 -2.67 -10.73
N LEU A 24 -3.97 -3.92 -10.98
CA LEU A 24 -4.78 -4.31 -12.12
C LEU A 24 -6.21 -4.61 -11.67
N TYR A 25 -7.17 -4.16 -12.47
CA TYR A 25 -8.58 -4.42 -12.21
C TYR A 25 -9.29 -4.54 -13.58
N PRO A 26 -10.55 -5.04 -13.61
CA PRO A 26 -11.18 -5.35 -14.91
C PRO A 26 -11.22 -4.18 -15.89
N GLU A 27 -11.34 -2.94 -15.42
CA GLU A 27 -11.45 -1.78 -16.28
C GLU A 27 -10.11 -1.14 -16.63
N GLY A 28 -9.00 -1.60 -16.05
CA GLY A 28 -7.71 -0.99 -16.36
C GLY A 28 -6.62 -1.24 -15.34
N MET A 29 -5.69 -0.30 -15.27
CA MET A 29 -4.49 -0.42 -14.46
C MET A 29 -4.15 0.93 -13.82
N VAL A 30 -3.71 0.89 -12.57
CA VAL A 30 -3.20 2.06 -11.88
C VAL A 30 -1.70 1.89 -11.68
N GLN A 31 -0.91 2.85 -12.14
CA GLN A 31 0.52 2.88 -11.84
C GLN A 31 0.71 3.56 -10.49
N LEU A 32 1.50 2.94 -9.63
CA LEU A 32 1.74 3.44 -8.29
C LEU A 32 3.10 4.10 -8.21
N ASN A 33 3.19 5.23 -7.50
CA ASN A 33 4.50 5.79 -7.21
C ASN A 33 5.21 4.90 -6.18
N GLN A 34 6.47 5.21 -5.89
CA GLN A 34 7.27 4.37 -5.00
C GLN A 34 6.63 4.26 -3.62
N SER A 35 6.20 5.37 -3.04
CA SER A 35 5.60 5.36 -1.71
C SER A 35 4.35 4.50 -1.64
N ALA A 36 3.45 4.67 -2.60
CA ALA A 36 2.20 3.92 -2.66
C ALA A 36 2.47 2.42 -2.81
N GLY A 37 3.40 2.07 -3.70
CA GLY A 37 3.77 0.68 -3.92
C GLY A 37 4.33 0.02 -2.67
N GLU A 38 5.22 0.72 -1.97
CA GLU A 38 5.82 0.18 -0.76
C GLU A 38 4.79 -0.03 0.35
N ILE A 39 3.85 0.90 0.50
CA ILE A 39 2.80 0.77 1.51
C ILE A 39 1.89 -0.40 1.17
N LEU A 40 1.41 -0.48 -0.07
CA LEU A 40 0.51 -1.55 -0.47
C LEU A 40 1.17 -2.92 -0.41
N ASN A 41 2.48 -2.99 -0.66
CA ASN A 41 3.20 -4.25 -0.56
C ASN A 41 3.16 -4.85 0.86
N LEU A 42 2.93 -4.02 1.86
CA LEU A 42 2.81 -4.46 3.25
C LEU A 42 1.36 -4.69 3.69
N CYS A 43 0.40 -4.44 2.81
CA CYS A 43 -1.02 -4.62 3.12
C CYS A 43 -1.46 -6.05 2.80
N ASP A 44 -0.92 -7.01 3.55
CA ASP A 44 -1.12 -8.44 3.31
C ASP A 44 -2.06 -9.09 4.33
N GLY A 45 -2.72 -8.29 5.17
CA GLY A 45 -3.60 -8.79 6.21
C GLY A 45 -2.91 -9.07 7.53
N THR A 46 -1.58 -8.90 7.59
CA THR A 46 -0.82 -9.17 8.83
C THR A 46 -0.26 -7.91 9.47
N SER A 47 -0.40 -6.75 8.82
CA SER A 47 0.19 -5.51 9.29
C SER A 47 -0.86 -4.44 9.54
N ASN A 48 -0.68 -3.70 10.63
CA ASN A 48 -1.46 -2.49 10.91
C ASN A 48 -0.59 -1.26 10.59
N ILE A 49 -1.13 -0.06 10.82
CA ILE A 49 -0.40 1.19 10.52
C ILE A 49 0.92 1.26 11.26
N GLU A 50 0.94 0.87 12.54
CA GLU A 50 2.17 0.93 13.32
C GLU A 50 3.27 0.04 12.74
N LYS A 51 2.92 -1.17 12.34
CA LYS A 51 3.89 -2.10 11.78
C LYS A 51 4.38 -1.63 10.42
N ILE A 52 3.48 -1.10 9.58
CA ILE A 52 3.86 -0.55 8.28
C ILE A 52 4.81 0.61 8.48
N ASN A 53 4.47 1.54 9.39
CA ASN A 53 5.33 2.68 9.69
C ASN A 53 6.72 2.24 10.13
N LYS A 54 6.78 1.30 11.08
CA LYS A 54 8.06 0.79 11.58
C LYS A 54 8.90 0.21 10.45
N THR A 55 8.30 -0.65 9.63
CA THR A 55 9.00 -1.31 8.54
C THR A 55 9.56 -0.30 7.53
N LEU A 56 8.74 0.67 7.12
CA LEU A 56 9.16 1.64 6.13
C LEU A 56 10.14 2.66 6.68
N CYS A 57 10.00 3.04 7.95
CA CYS A 57 10.96 3.95 8.57
C CYS A 57 12.34 3.30 8.65
N GLU A 58 12.41 2.02 8.95
CA GLU A 58 13.68 1.30 8.95
C GLU A 58 14.25 1.19 7.54
N LYS A 59 13.39 0.90 6.56
CA LYS A 59 13.84 0.72 5.17
C LYS A 59 14.39 2.01 4.58
N PHE A 60 13.74 3.14 4.85
CA PHE A 60 14.12 4.42 4.27
C PHE A 60 14.94 5.29 5.20
N GLU A 61 15.25 4.78 6.40
CA GLU A 61 16.07 5.49 7.38
C GLU A 61 15.50 6.87 7.74
N VAL A 62 14.20 6.91 8.01
CA VAL A 62 13.50 8.12 8.45
C VAL A 62 12.85 7.88 9.80
N GLU A 63 12.52 8.94 10.52
CA GLU A 63 12.02 8.84 11.89
C GLU A 63 10.55 8.46 11.99
N ASP A 64 9.71 9.01 11.12
CA ASP A 64 8.28 8.77 11.21
C ASP A 64 7.59 9.07 9.89
N LEU A 65 6.75 8.14 9.44
CA LEU A 65 5.96 8.26 8.23
C LEU A 65 4.46 8.12 8.51
N THR A 66 4.07 8.14 9.78
CA THR A 66 2.67 7.89 10.16
C THR A 66 1.69 8.77 9.40
N LYS A 67 1.98 10.07 9.30
CA LYS A 67 1.10 10.99 8.60
C LYS A 67 0.96 10.65 7.12
N ASP A 68 2.08 10.40 6.45
CA ASP A 68 2.07 10.09 5.03
C ASP A 68 1.35 8.77 4.75
N ILE A 69 1.61 7.77 5.60
CA ILE A 69 0.95 6.47 5.48
C ILE A 69 -0.55 6.60 5.70
N THR A 70 -0.95 7.35 6.73
CA THR A 70 -2.36 7.55 7.06
C THR A 70 -3.11 8.22 5.91
N VAL A 71 -2.54 9.28 5.36
CA VAL A 71 -3.16 10.00 4.24
C VAL A 71 -3.32 9.06 3.04
N PHE A 72 -2.29 8.28 2.72
CA PHE A 72 -2.37 7.34 1.62
C PHE A 72 -3.44 6.27 1.88
N LEU A 73 -3.50 5.72 3.10
CA LEU A 73 -4.46 4.66 3.41
C LEU A 73 -5.90 5.14 3.36
N ILE A 74 -6.16 6.40 3.73
CA ILE A 74 -7.48 6.99 3.59
C ILE A 74 -7.88 7.03 2.12
N GLU A 75 -6.98 7.48 1.26
CA GLU A 75 -7.22 7.51 -0.18
C GLU A 75 -7.44 6.11 -0.74
N ALA A 76 -6.59 5.16 -0.35
CA ALA A 76 -6.70 3.78 -0.81
C ALA A 76 -8.03 3.16 -0.38
N LYS A 77 -8.46 3.42 0.83
CA LYS A 77 -9.75 2.93 1.32
C LYS A 77 -10.91 3.53 0.52
N ASN A 78 -10.84 4.82 0.22
CA ASN A 78 -11.87 5.50 -0.56
C ASN A 78 -11.96 4.95 -1.99
N ARG A 79 -10.86 4.42 -2.51
CA ARG A 79 -10.82 3.83 -3.85
C ARG A 79 -11.07 2.32 -3.82
N ASP A 80 -11.41 1.77 -2.66
CA ASP A 80 -11.64 0.33 -2.46
C ASP A 80 -10.42 -0.54 -2.75
N TRP A 81 -9.23 0.02 -2.67
CA TRP A 81 -8.01 -0.77 -2.87
C TRP A 81 -7.68 -1.64 -1.66
N ILE A 82 -8.11 -1.24 -0.48
CA ILE A 82 -7.82 -1.94 0.77
C ILE A 82 -9.06 -2.05 1.64
N SER A 83 -8.99 -2.98 2.60
CA SER A 83 -9.98 -3.11 3.66
C SER A 83 -9.26 -3.30 4.99
N TYR A 84 -9.98 -3.08 6.07
CA TYR A 84 -9.47 -3.28 7.43
C TYR A 84 -10.10 -4.53 8.03
N GLU A 85 -9.28 -5.32 8.69
CA GLU A 85 -9.73 -6.55 9.34
C GLU A 85 -9.43 -6.56 10.82
#